data_924e7105aff844bb258303ff888ebe3e
#
_entry.id   924e7105aff844bb258303ff888ebe3e
#
_cell.length_a   1.000
_cell.length_b   1.000
_cell.length_c   1.000
_cell.angle_alpha   90.00
_cell.angle_beta   90.00
_cell.angle_gamma   90.00
#
_symmetry.space_group_name_H-M   'P 1'
#
loop_
_entity.id
_entity.type
_entity.pdbx_description
1 polymer ?
#
loop_
_entity_poly.entity_id
_entity_poly.type
_entity_poly.pdbx_seq_one_letter_code
_entity_poly.pdbx_strand_id
1 'polypeptide(L)' 'MQKRHCTCGAQADVRRGKLRTLDGHDEIVYRMSCPVCGQLGPAIAAAGKDEASAIAEAVEAWNEMMARLRPLEG' A
#
# COMPACT_ATOMS: atom_id res chain seq x y z
N MET A 1 -7.48 9.09 -8.36
CA MET A 1 -7.42 7.62 -8.32
C MET A 1 -8.21 7.09 -7.13
N GLN A 2 -9.06 6.12 -7.38
CA GLN A 2 -9.88 5.56 -6.32
C GLN A 2 -9.18 4.38 -5.67
N LYS A 3 -9.28 4.32 -4.35
CA LYS A 3 -8.74 3.20 -3.58
C LYS A 3 -9.82 2.14 -3.43
N ARG A 4 -9.47 0.90 -3.66
CA ARG A 4 -10.40 -0.19 -3.42
C ARG A 4 -10.54 -0.44 -1.93
N HIS A 5 -11.71 -0.86 -1.53
CA HIS A 5 -11.91 -1.28 -0.14
C HIS A 5 -11.18 -2.60 0.11
N CYS A 6 -10.79 -2.80 1.37
CA CYS A 6 -10.23 -4.07 1.80
C CYS A 6 -11.25 -5.19 1.61
N THR A 7 -10.76 -6.43 1.56
CA THR A 7 -11.64 -7.58 1.44
C THR A 7 -12.61 -7.71 2.61
N CYS A 8 -12.30 -7.11 3.74
CA CYS A 8 -13.23 -7.09 4.87
C CYS A 8 -14.31 -6.01 4.73
N GLY A 9 -14.24 -5.20 3.68
CA GLY A 9 -15.22 -4.17 3.42
C GLY A 9 -14.87 -2.80 3.94
N ALA A 10 -13.82 -2.69 4.75
CA ALA A 10 -13.42 -1.41 5.31
C ALA A 10 -12.58 -0.61 4.33
N GLN A 11 -12.59 0.70 4.50
CA GLN A 11 -11.79 1.56 3.66
C GLN A 11 -10.33 1.53 4.12
N ALA A 12 -9.42 1.37 3.18
CA ALA A 12 -8.00 1.32 3.48
C ALA A 12 -7.39 2.72 3.44
N ASP A 13 -6.30 2.90 4.18
CA ASP A 13 -5.59 4.17 4.23
C ASP A 13 -4.14 3.96 3.87
N VAL A 14 -3.52 5.02 3.32
CA VAL A 14 -2.09 4.97 3.05
C VAL A 14 -1.33 5.24 4.33
N ARG A 15 -0.27 4.48 4.56
CA ARG A 15 0.59 4.65 5.74
C ARG A 15 2.02 4.86 5.32
N ARG A 16 2.69 5.75 6.03
CA ARG A 16 4.10 5.98 5.83
C ARG A 16 4.87 5.24 6.91
N GLY A 17 5.91 4.54 6.50
CA GLY A 17 6.75 3.81 7.45
C GLY A 17 8.20 3.95 7.10
N LYS A 18 9.05 3.37 7.92
CA LYS A 18 10.48 3.31 7.68
C LYS A 18 10.91 1.87 7.55
N LEU A 19 11.81 1.64 6.62
CA LEU A 19 12.38 0.33 6.41
C LEU A 19 13.88 0.45 6.49
N ARG A 20 14.52 -0.40 7.28
CA ARG A 20 15.97 -0.40 7.36
C ARG A 20 16.53 -1.30 6.28
N THR A 21 17.42 -0.74 5.46
CA THR A 21 18.04 -1.50 4.39
C THR A 21 19.22 -2.31 4.92
N LEU A 22 19.73 -3.20 4.09
CA LEU A 22 20.83 -4.07 4.50
C LEU A 22 22.12 -3.31 4.77
N ASP A 23 22.30 -2.15 4.15
CA ASP A 23 23.50 -1.33 4.39
C ASP A 23 23.29 -0.31 5.49
N GLY A 24 22.21 -0.44 6.26
CA GLY A 24 22.03 0.38 7.45
C GLY A 24 21.34 1.71 7.28
N HIS A 25 20.78 1.95 6.11
CA HIS A 25 20.03 3.17 5.86
C HIS A 25 18.56 2.98 6.17
N ASP A 26 17.92 4.05 6.60
CA ASP A 26 16.46 4.04 6.76
C ASP A 26 15.84 4.60 5.49
N GLU A 27 14.87 3.90 4.95
CA GLU A 27 14.14 4.39 3.80
C GLU A 27 12.68 4.60 4.16
N ILE A 28 12.13 5.67 3.62
CA ILE A 28 10.71 5.94 3.78
C ILE A 28 9.96 5.08 2.77
N VAL A 29 8.93 4.40 3.23
CA VAL A 29 8.07 3.59 2.35
C VAL A 29 6.63 3.98 2.58
N TYR A 30 5.82 3.77 1.57
CA TYR A 30 4.38 3.99 1.66
C TYR A 30 3.67 2.70 1.31
N ARG A 31 2.62 2.41 2.03
CA ARG A 31 1.79 1.24 1.73
C ARG A 31 0.38 1.50 2.22
N MET A 32 -0.55 0.78 1.62
CA MET A 32 -1.93 0.83 2.07
C MET A 32 -2.10 -0.18 3.20
N SER A 33 -2.97 0.15 4.14
CA SER A 33 -3.29 -0.79 5.19
C SER A 33 -4.76 -0.62 5.57
N CYS A 34 -5.34 -1.70 6.05
CA CYS A 34 -6.71 -1.68 6.52
C CYS A 34 -6.69 -1.51 8.04
N PRO A 35 -7.33 -0.47 8.57
CA PRO A 35 -7.31 -0.25 10.02
C PRO A 35 -8.20 -1.23 10.79
N VAL A 36 -9.04 -1.96 10.08
CA VAL A 36 -9.98 -2.87 10.72
C VAL A 36 -9.40 -4.28 10.85
N CYS A 37 -8.93 -4.86 9.76
CA CYS A 37 -8.43 -6.22 9.79
C CYS A 37 -6.91 -6.32 9.78
N GLY A 38 -6.23 -5.19 9.59
CA GLY A 38 -4.77 -5.18 9.62
C GLY A 38 -4.09 -5.64 8.36
N GLN A 39 -4.83 -5.84 7.28
CA GLN A 39 -4.23 -6.27 6.03
C GLN A 39 -3.34 -5.18 5.45
N LEU A 40 -2.16 -5.57 4.97
CA LEU A 40 -1.18 -4.64 4.45
C LEU A 40 -0.96 -4.86 2.97
N GLY A 41 -0.81 -3.76 2.24
CA GLY A 41 -0.45 -3.81 0.84
C GLY A 41 1.06 -3.79 0.66
N PRO A 42 1.52 -3.89 -0.58
CA PRO A 42 2.96 -3.83 -0.86
C PRO A 42 3.56 -2.49 -0.47
N ALA A 43 4.76 -2.51 0.07
CA ALA A 43 5.48 -1.30 0.44
C ALA A 43 6.18 -0.75 -0.79
N ILE A 44 6.05 0.55 -1.00
CA ILE A 44 6.67 1.24 -2.12
C ILE A 44 7.72 2.18 -1.56
N ALA A 45 8.96 1.99 -1.98
CA ALA A 45 10.06 2.85 -1.53
C ALA A 45 9.92 4.24 -2.13
N ALA A 46 10.11 5.25 -1.29
CA ALA A 46 10.02 6.63 -1.74
C ALA A 46 11.31 7.14 -2.35
N ALA A 47 12.39 6.36 -2.28
CA ALA A 47 13.69 6.79 -2.77
C ALA A 47 13.62 7.13 -4.26
N GLY A 48 14.08 8.33 -4.62
CA GLY A 48 14.06 8.77 -6.00
C GLY A 48 12.71 9.18 -6.54
N LYS A 49 11.71 9.28 -5.66
CA LYS A 49 10.36 9.67 -6.07
C LYS A 49 9.85 10.75 -5.15
N ASP A 50 8.95 11.56 -5.66
CA ASP A 50 8.26 12.49 -4.78
C ASP A 50 7.15 11.73 -4.04
N GLU A 51 6.66 12.34 -2.99
CA GLU A 51 5.68 11.70 -2.13
C GLU A 51 4.41 11.31 -2.89
N ALA A 52 3.94 12.22 -3.74
CA ALA A 52 2.71 11.95 -4.47
C ALA A 52 2.84 10.74 -5.38
N SER A 53 3.99 10.59 -6.04
CA SER A 53 4.22 9.43 -6.90
C SER A 53 4.29 8.13 -6.11
N ALA A 54 4.98 8.16 -4.97
CA ALA A 54 5.09 6.97 -4.14
C ALA A 54 3.72 6.55 -3.60
N ILE A 55 2.92 7.51 -3.19
CA ILE A 55 1.58 7.22 -2.69
C ILE A 55 0.71 6.66 -3.82
N ALA A 56 0.78 7.24 -5.00
CA ALA A 56 0.01 6.74 -6.13
C ALA A 56 0.37 5.29 -6.46
N GLU A 57 1.65 4.96 -6.40
CA GLU A 57 2.09 3.59 -6.64
C GLU A 57 1.59 2.64 -5.55
N ALA A 58 1.58 3.11 -4.32
CA ALA A 58 1.08 2.29 -3.21
C ALA A 58 -0.40 1.99 -3.39
N VAL A 59 -1.19 2.99 -3.79
CA VAL A 59 -2.60 2.80 -4.06
C VAL A 59 -2.82 1.84 -5.22
N GLU A 60 -2.04 1.99 -6.27
CA GLU A 60 -2.14 1.13 -7.44
C GLU A 60 -1.82 -0.32 -7.08
N ALA A 61 -0.76 -0.52 -6.30
CA ALA A 61 -0.38 -1.86 -5.87
C ALA A 61 -1.46 -2.48 -4.98
N TRP A 62 -2.06 -1.69 -4.12
CA TRP A 62 -3.16 -2.14 -3.27
C TRP A 62 -4.35 -2.57 -4.12
N ASN A 63 -4.73 -1.73 -5.10
CA ASN A 63 -5.86 -2.03 -5.96
C ASN A 63 -5.64 -3.33 -6.72
N GLU A 64 -4.44 -3.56 -7.18
CA GLU A 64 -4.10 -4.79 -7.89
C GLU A 64 -4.18 -5.99 -6.96
N MET A 65 -3.67 -5.85 -5.76
CA MET A 65 -3.73 -6.91 -4.77
C MET A 65 -5.17 -7.26 -4.42
N MET A 66 -6.00 -6.24 -4.21
CA MET A 66 -7.40 -6.46 -3.89
C MET A 66 -8.13 -7.15 -5.04
N ALA A 67 -7.79 -6.80 -6.27
CA ALA A 67 -8.40 -7.45 -7.42
C ALA A 67 -8.07 -8.94 -7.47
N ARG A 68 -6.87 -9.30 -7.04
CA ARG A 68 -6.47 -10.72 -6.99
C ARG A 68 -7.13 -11.47 -5.87
N LEU A 69 -7.32 -10.82 -4.74
CA LEU A 69 -7.94 -11.45 -3.58
C LEU A 69 -9.46 -11.61 -3.76
N ARG A 70 -10.03 -10.86 -4.70
CA ARG A 70 -11.45 -10.98 -5.01
C ARG A 70 -11.62 -11.23 -6.50
N PRO A 71 -11.08 -12.33 -6.99
CA PRO A 71 -10.99 -12.51 -8.43
C PRO A 71 -12.31 -12.68 -9.10
N LEU A 72 -13.25 -13.31 -8.48
CA LEU A 72 -14.49 -13.61 -9.15
C LEU A 72 -15.64 -13.29 -8.28
N GLU A 73 -16.10 -12.13 -8.45
CA GLU A 73 -17.24 -11.75 -7.69
C GLU A 73 -18.48 -12.24 -8.33
N GLY A 74 -18.85 -13.18 -8.10
CA GLY A 74 -20.06 -13.68 -8.69
C GLY A 74 -20.49 -14.30 -9.40
#